data_ab445a979fb6ba475d757e522b829ff2
#
_entry.id   ab445a979fb6ba475d757e522b829ff2
#
_cell.length_a   1.000
_cell.length_b   1.000
_cell.length_c   1.000
_cell.angle_alpha   90.00
_cell.angle_beta   90.00
_cell.angle_gamma   90.00
#
_symmetry.space_group_name_H-M   'P 1'
#
loop_
_entity.id
_entity.type
_entity.pdbx_description
1 polymer ?
#
loop_
_entity_poly.entity_id
_entity_poly.type
_entity_poly.pdbx_seq_one_letter_code
_entity_poly.pdbx_strand_id
1 'polypeptide(L)'
;MIEVTPLPLPLKHAFRIAHGSSTERKNALVCLAEGYGEAALPPYYPTSYADVAAWVETHRAHLEIALQRPSVPVASIMASLPAGPSPAIAAVDMALHDVWGKRTGLPVHALYGLDPTRMPVSSYALPIPENLAELDGMLDELTGFPFLKLKLGSGDPKWDESIVRHVRSRFSGVLCVDVNAHWSVDTTVTLIKRMADLDLAFIEQPIPNDDIDDWHLLRRLIPTAQTPLIADESVQGAEDVIALAGAADGINIKLAKCGGILAARELITLARSLDMRVMIGCMIESSVAMTAAAHLGPLADWLDLDGPMHLKDDPFDGLAFDKGIITLPDRPGLGVLPR
;
A
#
# COMPACT_ATOMS: atom_id res chain seq x y z
N MET A 1 -3.87 -9.83 -26.45
CA MET A 1 -5.10 -10.24 -25.72
C MET A 1 -5.33 -9.19 -24.63
N ILE A 2 -6.57 -8.78 -24.37
CA ILE A 2 -6.95 -7.94 -23.22
C ILE A 2 -8.01 -8.71 -22.46
N GLU A 3 -7.78 -8.97 -21.19
CA GLU A 3 -8.67 -9.79 -20.38
C GLU A 3 -8.72 -9.27 -18.95
N VAL A 4 -9.89 -9.34 -18.33
CA VAL A 4 -10.09 -9.08 -16.90
C VAL A 4 -10.70 -10.33 -16.29
N THR A 5 -10.03 -10.90 -15.29
CA THR A 5 -10.48 -12.11 -14.60
C THR A 5 -10.57 -11.90 -13.10
N PRO A 6 -11.48 -12.59 -12.39
CA PRO A 6 -11.49 -12.59 -10.93
C PRO A 6 -10.17 -13.16 -10.39
N LEU A 7 -9.67 -12.53 -9.33
CA LEU A 7 -8.47 -12.96 -8.61
C LEU A 7 -8.83 -13.19 -7.13
N PRO A 8 -9.35 -14.39 -6.79
CA PRO A 8 -9.63 -14.74 -5.40
C PRO A 8 -8.32 -15.02 -4.65
N LEU A 9 -8.15 -14.41 -3.49
CA LEU A 9 -6.96 -14.50 -2.66
C LEU A 9 -7.35 -14.95 -1.24
N PRO A 10 -7.42 -16.26 -0.99
CA PRO A 10 -7.67 -16.81 0.35
C PRO A 10 -6.56 -16.43 1.32
N LEU A 11 -6.92 -16.05 2.54
CA LEU A 11 -5.96 -15.70 3.59
C LEU A 11 -5.59 -16.91 4.45
N LYS A 12 -4.38 -16.92 5.02
CA LYS A 12 -3.92 -17.90 5.99
C LYS A 12 -4.74 -17.83 7.27
N HIS A 13 -5.01 -16.62 7.73
CA HIS A 13 -5.77 -16.31 8.94
C HIS A 13 -6.76 -15.19 8.64
N ALA A 14 -7.80 -15.07 9.48
CA ALA A 14 -8.70 -13.92 9.41
C ALA A 14 -7.91 -12.63 9.70
N PHE A 15 -7.98 -11.66 8.79
CA PHE A 15 -7.30 -10.38 8.95
C PHE A 15 -8.30 -9.33 9.44
N ARG A 16 -8.17 -8.95 10.73
CA ARG A 16 -9.03 -7.98 11.40
C ARG A 16 -8.38 -6.60 11.40
N ILE A 17 -9.13 -5.63 10.92
CA ILE A 17 -8.79 -4.21 10.96
C ILE A 17 -10.01 -3.43 11.47
N ALA A 18 -9.88 -2.13 11.68
CA ALA A 18 -10.99 -1.30 12.14
C ALA A 18 -12.24 -1.36 11.25
N HIS A 19 -12.09 -1.57 9.94
CA HIS A 19 -13.20 -1.73 8.97
C HIS A 19 -13.86 -3.12 8.96
N GLY A 20 -13.41 -4.07 9.77
CA GLY A 20 -13.95 -5.42 9.86
C GLY A 20 -12.92 -6.53 9.66
N SER A 21 -13.41 -7.74 9.44
CA SER A 21 -12.58 -8.95 9.28
C SER A 21 -12.83 -9.63 7.93
N SER A 22 -11.77 -10.16 7.34
CA SER A 22 -11.83 -10.90 6.08
C SER A 22 -10.99 -12.16 6.14
N THR A 23 -11.46 -13.22 5.47
CA THR A 23 -10.74 -14.48 5.24
C THR A 23 -10.35 -14.67 3.78
N GLU A 24 -10.76 -13.75 2.90
CA GLU A 24 -10.48 -13.75 1.47
C GLU A 24 -10.49 -12.32 0.94
N ARG A 25 -9.70 -12.04 -0.10
CA ARG A 25 -9.86 -10.87 -0.97
C ARG A 25 -10.31 -11.31 -2.35
N LYS A 26 -11.13 -10.48 -3.00
CA LYS A 26 -11.67 -10.72 -4.34
C LYS A 26 -11.23 -9.60 -5.27
N ASN A 27 -9.96 -9.63 -5.62
CA ASN A 27 -9.35 -8.67 -6.53
C ASN A 27 -9.67 -9.00 -7.99
N ALA A 28 -9.23 -8.17 -8.92
CA ALA A 28 -9.30 -8.44 -10.35
C ALA A 28 -7.89 -8.44 -10.96
N LEU A 29 -7.62 -9.43 -11.81
CA LEU A 29 -6.41 -9.49 -12.63
C LEU A 29 -6.71 -8.90 -13.99
N VAL A 30 -5.90 -7.96 -14.44
CA VAL A 30 -5.93 -7.39 -15.79
C VAL A 30 -4.72 -7.89 -16.56
N CYS A 31 -4.99 -8.56 -17.68
CA CYS A 31 -3.96 -9.03 -18.62
C CYS A 31 -3.99 -8.17 -19.87
N LEU A 32 -2.88 -7.53 -20.20
CA LEU A 32 -2.68 -6.75 -21.42
C LEU A 32 -1.53 -7.36 -22.21
N ALA A 33 -1.85 -8.02 -23.33
CA ALA A 33 -0.87 -8.78 -24.12
C ALA A 33 -0.08 -9.78 -23.23
N GLU A 34 1.19 -9.53 -22.97
CA GLU A 34 2.10 -10.30 -22.09
C GLU A 34 2.21 -9.73 -20.66
N GLY A 35 1.53 -8.63 -20.35
CA GLY A 35 1.63 -7.92 -19.07
C GLY A 35 0.49 -8.21 -18.12
N TYR A 36 0.79 -8.13 -16.82
CA TYR A 36 -0.14 -8.35 -15.72
C TYR A 36 -0.27 -7.10 -14.85
N GLY A 37 -1.49 -6.86 -14.37
CA GLY A 37 -1.78 -5.85 -13.36
C GLY A 37 -2.93 -6.30 -12.48
N GLU A 38 -2.97 -5.82 -11.27
CA GLU A 38 -3.97 -6.20 -10.27
C GLU A 38 -4.75 -4.99 -9.79
N ALA A 39 -6.07 -5.11 -9.77
CA ALA A 39 -6.97 -4.16 -9.14
C ALA A 39 -7.37 -4.69 -7.76
N ALA A 40 -6.87 -4.06 -6.71
CA ALA A 40 -7.30 -4.37 -5.34
C ALA A 40 -8.70 -3.83 -5.08
N LEU A 41 -9.58 -4.68 -4.57
CA LEU A 41 -11.00 -4.40 -4.34
C LEU A 41 -11.38 -4.71 -2.89
N PRO A 42 -10.83 -3.99 -1.90
CA PRO A 42 -11.21 -4.21 -0.51
C PRO A 42 -12.67 -3.82 -0.29
N PRO A 43 -13.42 -4.57 0.55
CA PRO A 43 -14.88 -4.45 0.66
C PRO A 43 -15.38 -3.11 1.24
N TYR A 44 -14.49 -2.30 1.77
CA TYR A 44 -14.80 -0.97 2.31
C TYR A 44 -14.55 0.17 1.31
N TYR A 45 -14.10 -0.14 0.07
CA TYR A 45 -14.09 0.80 -1.06
C TYR A 45 -15.23 0.49 -2.03
N PRO A 46 -15.76 1.50 -2.74
CA PRO A 46 -16.98 1.34 -3.54
C PRO A 46 -16.76 0.61 -4.87
N THR A 47 -15.51 0.46 -5.33
CA THR A 47 -15.23 -0.15 -6.63
C THR A 47 -15.41 -1.67 -6.61
N SER A 48 -16.15 -2.20 -7.55
CA SER A 48 -16.38 -3.63 -7.74
C SER A 48 -15.58 -4.21 -8.92
N TYR A 49 -15.54 -5.56 -9.00
CA TYR A 49 -15.01 -6.26 -10.18
C TYR A 49 -15.71 -5.83 -11.46
N ALA A 50 -17.05 -5.65 -11.41
CA ALA A 50 -17.83 -5.25 -12.58
C ALA A 50 -17.42 -3.85 -13.10
N ASP A 51 -17.09 -2.92 -12.19
CA ASP A 51 -16.63 -1.58 -12.55
C ASP A 51 -15.28 -1.63 -13.27
N VAL A 52 -14.34 -2.46 -12.76
CA VAL A 52 -13.04 -2.68 -13.40
C VAL A 52 -13.20 -3.28 -14.78
N ALA A 53 -13.99 -4.36 -14.91
CA ALA A 53 -14.22 -5.05 -16.18
C ALA A 53 -14.89 -4.14 -17.19
N ALA A 54 -15.92 -3.38 -16.79
CA ALA A 54 -16.63 -2.45 -17.65
C ALA A 54 -15.73 -1.31 -18.13
N TRP A 55 -14.89 -0.76 -17.26
CA TRP A 55 -13.97 0.31 -17.63
C TRP A 55 -12.93 -0.18 -18.63
N VAL A 56 -12.30 -1.33 -18.41
CA VAL A 56 -11.32 -1.92 -19.33
C VAL A 56 -11.95 -2.25 -20.66
N GLU A 57 -13.17 -2.84 -20.67
CA GLU A 57 -13.89 -3.18 -21.92
C GLU A 57 -14.23 -1.93 -22.73
N THR A 58 -14.69 -0.86 -22.07
CA THR A 58 -14.99 0.42 -22.73
C THR A 58 -13.76 1.00 -23.44
N HIS A 59 -12.56 0.77 -22.91
CA HIS A 59 -11.32 1.31 -23.46
C HIS A 59 -10.50 0.27 -24.25
N ARG A 60 -11.05 -0.93 -24.47
CA ARG A 60 -10.37 -2.05 -25.15
C ARG A 60 -9.73 -1.64 -26.47
N ALA A 61 -10.49 -1.01 -27.36
CA ALA A 61 -9.98 -0.63 -28.68
C ALA A 61 -8.80 0.36 -28.59
N HIS A 62 -8.85 1.28 -27.63
CA HIS A 62 -7.77 2.24 -27.39
C HIS A 62 -6.51 1.53 -26.89
N LEU A 63 -6.65 0.61 -25.93
CA LEU A 63 -5.55 -0.18 -25.38
C LEU A 63 -4.94 -1.11 -26.46
N GLU A 64 -5.75 -1.74 -27.32
CA GLU A 64 -5.26 -2.56 -28.43
C GLU A 64 -4.38 -1.76 -29.40
N ILE A 65 -4.81 -0.54 -29.76
CA ILE A 65 -4.02 0.35 -30.60
C ILE A 65 -2.70 0.74 -29.91
N ALA A 66 -2.75 1.06 -28.61
CA ALA A 66 -1.56 1.42 -27.83
C ALA A 66 -0.55 0.28 -27.75
N LEU A 67 -1.01 -0.94 -27.52
CA LEU A 67 -0.18 -2.15 -27.45
C LEU A 67 0.52 -2.49 -28.79
N GLN A 68 -0.02 -2.05 -29.91
CA GLN A 68 0.61 -2.21 -31.24
C GLN A 68 1.71 -1.18 -31.51
N ARG A 69 1.87 -0.17 -30.63
CA ARG A 69 2.83 0.93 -30.77
C ARG A 69 3.89 0.89 -29.67
N PRO A 70 4.89 0.01 -29.75
CA PRO A 70 5.85 -0.22 -28.65
C PRO A 70 6.72 1.00 -28.32
N SER A 71 6.77 2.00 -29.21
CA SER A 71 7.52 3.24 -29.00
C SER A 71 6.75 4.33 -28.25
N VAL A 72 5.43 4.14 -27.99
CA VAL A 72 4.63 5.11 -27.23
C VAL A 72 4.89 4.91 -25.73
N PRO A 73 5.33 5.96 -25.01
CA PRO A 73 5.56 5.86 -23.57
C PRO A 73 4.26 5.52 -22.80
N VAL A 74 4.38 4.74 -21.74
CA VAL A 74 3.24 4.40 -20.87
C VAL A 74 2.51 5.67 -20.40
N ALA A 75 3.25 6.72 -20.03
CA ALA A 75 2.70 8.01 -19.62
C ALA A 75 1.75 8.62 -20.68
N SER A 76 2.11 8.54 -21.96
CA SER A 76 1.26 9.05 -23.04
C SER A 76 0.00 8.20 -23.25
N ILE A 77 0.09 6.90 -23.03
CA ILE A 77 -1.07 6.00 -23.10
C ILE A 77 -2.01 6.32 -21.94
N MET A 78 -1.49 6.37 -20.71
CA MET A 78 -2.30 6.66 -19.52
C MET A 78 -2.97 8.03 -19.59
N ALA A 79 -2.25 9.06 -20.03
CA ALA A 79 -2.80 10.43 -20.20
C ALA A 79 -3.91 10.52 -21.26
N SER A 80 -4.00 9.57 -22.18
CA SER A 80 -5.05 9.50 -23.21
C SER A 80 -6.28 8.71 -22.77
N LEU A 81 -6.22 8.00 -21.64
CA LEU A 81 -7.35 7.27 -21.08
C LEU A 81 -8.22 8.23 -20.24
N PRO A 82 -9.56 8.12 -20.32
CA PRO A 82 -10.44 8.91 -19.47
C PRO A 82 -10.31 8.51 -17.99
N ALA A 83 -10.76 9.41 -17.12
CA ALA A 83 -10.89 9.12 -15.70
C ALA A 83 -11.79 7.89 -15.46
N GLY A 84 -11.49 7.15 -14.39
CA GLY A 84 -12.21 5.93 -14.04
C GLY A 84 -11.91 5.47 -12.62
N PRO A 85 -12.35 4.28 -12.24
CA PRO A 85 -12.03 3.72 -10.93
C PRO A 85 -10.51 3.58 -10.75
N SER A 86 -9.96 4.17 -9.69
CA SER A 86 -8.51 4.13 -9.44
C SER A 86 -7.92 2.71 -9.47
N PRO A 87 -8.57 1.65 -8.91
CA PRO A 87 -8.04 0.30 -9.04
C PRO A 87 -7.96 -0.22 -10.47
N ALA A 88 -8.90 0.17 -11.35
CA ALA A 88 -8.87 -0.22 -12.76
C ALA A 88 -7.71 0.47 -13.50
N ILE A 89 -7.55 1.78 -13.26
CA ILE A 89 -6.44 2.57 -13.80
C ILE A 89 -5.11 2.00 -13.34
N ALA A 90 -4.98 1.68 -12.03
CA ALA A 90 -3.79 1.09 -11.45
C ALA A 90 -3.41 -0.26 -12.09
N ALA A 91 -4.40 -1.14 -12.28
CA ALA A 91 -4.16 -2.43 -12.90
C ALA A 91 -3.72 -2.31 -14.37
N VAL A 92 -4.33 -1.40 -15.13
CA VAL A 92 -3.91 -1.12 -16.52
C VAL A 92 -2.52 -0.51 -16.57
N ASP A 93 -2.21 0.44 -15.69
CA ASP A 93 -0.88 1.06 -15.59
C ASP A 93 0.21 0.02 -15.26
N MET A 94 -0.03 -0.84 -14.26
CA MET A 94 0.89 -1.94 -13.92
C MET A 94 1.11 -2.88 -15.10
N ALA A 95 0.02 -3.32 -15.77
CA ALA A 95 0.12 -4.21 -16.92
C ALA A 95 0.88 -3.57 -18.10
N LEU A 96 0.70 -2.28 -18.37
CA LEU A 96 1.45 -1.55 -19.39
C LEU A 96 2.94 -1.44 -19.04
N HIS A 97 3.28 -1.22 -17.77
CA HIS A 97 4.68 -1.21 -17.31
C HIS A 97 5.32 -2.58 -17.45
N ASP A 98 4.58 -3.65 -17.15
CA ASP A 98 5.03 -5.02 -17.34
C ASP A 98 5.31 -5.32 -18.82
N VAL A 99 4.37 -4.95 -19.71
CA VAL A 99 4.56 -5.04 -21.16
C VAL A 99 5.81 -4.25 -21.60
N TRP A 100 5.93 -3.01 -21.15
CA TRP A 100 7.06 -2.14 -21.54
C TRP A 100 8.40 -2.75 -21.10
N GLY A 101 8.50 -3.18 -19.85
CA GLY A 101 9.71 -3.82 -19.34
C GLY A 101 10.05 -5.11 -20.08
N LYS A 102 9.06 -5.99 -20.33
CA LYS A 102 9.26 -7.24 -21.09
C LYS A 102 9.75 -6.98 -22.51
N ARG A 103 9.20 -5.98 -23.20
CA ARG A 103 9.58 -5.61 -24.58
C ARG A 103 10.95 -4.96 -24.67
N THR A 104 11.39 -4.25 -23.63
CA THR A 104 12.70 -3.61 -23.56
C THR A 104 13.78 -4.53 -22.95
N GLY A 105 13.38 -5.66 -22.36
CA GLY A 105 14.29 -6.57 -21.67
C GLY A 105 14.77 -6.04 -20.31
N LEU A 106 14.08 -5.08 -19.70
CA LEU A 106 14.47 -4.43 -18.45
C LEU A 106 13.39 -4.58 -17.36
N PRO A 107 13.77 -4.77 -16.10
CA PRO A 107 12.82 -4.68 -14.99
C PRO A 107 12.34 -3.23 -14.79
N VAL A 108 11.14 -3.04 -14.24
CA VAL A 108 10.51 -1.70 -14.13
C VAL A 108 11.37 -0.72 -13.34
N HIS A 109 12.03 -1.12 -12.25
CA HIS A 109 12.92 -0.21 -11.51
C HIS A 109 14.07 0.31 -12.40
N ALA A 110 14.62 -0.52 -13.29
CA ALA A 110 15.70 -0.13 -14.19
C ALA A 110 15.22 0.83 -15.29
N LEU A 111 13.95 0.71 -15.75
CA LEU A 111 13.35 1.67 -16.69
C LEU A 111 13.32 3.09 -16.10
N TYR A 112 13.30 3.20 -14.78
CA TYR A 112 13.28 4.45 -14.04
C TYR A 112 14.62 4.84 -13.41
N GLY A 113 15.69 4.06 -13.68
CA GLY A 113 17.02 4.31 -13.14
C GLY A 113 17.12 4.16 -11.63
N LEU A 114 16.27 3.33 -11.02
CA LEU A 114 16.22 3.10 -9.58
C LEU A 114 17.13 1.92 -9.19
N ASP A 115 17.83 2.07 -8.08
CA ASP A 115 18.69 1.04 -7.50
C ASP A 115 17.93 0.22 -6.45
N PRO A 116 17.57 -1.04 -6.71
CA PRO A 116 16.79 -1.86 -5.77
C PRO A 116 17.54 -2.18 -4.47
N THR A 117 18.87 -2.01 -4.42
CA THR A 117 19.66 -2.22 -3.19
C THR A 117 19.39 -1.14 -2.13
N ARG A 118 18.78 -0.02 -2.51
CA ARG A 118 18.41 1.08 -1.62
C ARG A 118 17.02 0.93 -1.00
N MET A 119 16.36 -0.19 -1.22
CA MET A 119 15.02 -0.46 -0.69
C MET A 119 15.06 -0.59 0.83
N PRO A 120 14.23 0.16 1.59
CA PRO A 120 14.12 -0.03 3.03
C PRO A 120 13.47 -1.38 3.36
N VAL A 121 13.66 -1.82 4.60
CA VAL A 121 12.97 -3.00 5.12
C VAL A 121 11.47 -2.73 5.21
N SER A 122 10.64 -3.69 4.76
CA SER A 122 9.19 -3.61 4.87
C SER A 122 8.71 -4.02 6.26
N SER A 123 7.67 -3.37 6.74
CA SER A 123 6.93 -3.83 7.91
C SER A 123 6.17 -5.14 7.63
N TYR A 124 5.79 -5.82 8.71
CA TYR A 124 4.79 -6.86 8.72
C TYR A 124 3.59 -6.40 9.56
N ALA A 125 2.39 -6.43 8.99
CA ALA A 125 1.19 -5.94 9.64
C ALA A 125 0.53 -7.03 10.50
N LEU A 126 0.38 -6.75 11.78
CA LEU A 126 -0.38 -7.57 12.72
C LEU A 126 -1.84 -7.09 12.76
N PRO A 127 -2.82 -7.96 12.54
CA PRO A 127 -4.23 -7.63 12.68
C PRO A 127 -4.58 -7.29 14.13
N ILE A 128 -5.73 -6.66 14.35
CA ILE A 128 -6.24 -6.37 15.71
C ILE A 128 -6.51 -7.72 16.42
N PRO A 129 -5.84 -8.03 17.55
CA PRO A 129 -6.05 -9.27 18.27
C PRO A 129 -7.35 -9.25 19.09
N GLU A 130 -7.96 -10.40 19.33
CA GLU A 130 -9.10 -10.53 20.24
C GLU A 130 -8.69 -10.44 21.72
N ASN A 131 -7.46 -10.89 22.01
CA ASN A 131 -6.87 -10.89 23.35
C ASN A 131 -5.34 -10.98 23.28
N LEU A 132 -4.67 -10.78 24.43
CA LEU A 132 -3.21 -10.82 24.50
C LEU A 132 -2.60 -12.20 24.22
N ALA A 133 -3.31 -13.28 24.46
CA ALA A 133 -2.81 -14.64 24.17
C ALA A 133 -2.74 -14.90 22.65
N GLU A 134 -3.72 -14.40 21.89
CA GLU A 134 -3.65 -14.41 20.41
C GLU A 134 -2.48 -13.57 19.93
N LEU A 135 -2.30 -12.37 20.50
CA LEU A 135 -1.19 -11.49 20.16
C LEU A 135 0.17 -12.13 20.44
N ASP A 136 0.30 -12.84 21.55
CA ASP A 136 1.52 -13.58 21.89
C ASP A 136 1.84 -14.65 20.84
N GLY A 137 0.83 -15.41 20.39
CA GLY A 137 1.01 -16.37 19.31
C GLY A 137 1.47 -15.74 18.00
N MET A 138 0.90 -14.60 17.63
CA MET A 138 1.33 -13.85 16.43
C MET A 138 2.81 -13.38 16.54
N LEU A 139 3.20 -12.87 17.72
CA LEU A 139 4.57 -12.40 17.95
C LEU A 139 5.60 -13.53 17.92
N ASP A 140 5.26 -14.71 18.41
CA ASP A 140 6.14 -15.88 18.39
C ASP A 140 6.47 -16.32 16.95
N GLU A 141 5.49 -16.23 16.03
CA GLU A 141 5.69 -16.51 14.60
C GLU A 141 6.59 -15.48 13.89
N LEU A 142 6.67 -14.25 14.44
CA LEU A 142 7.42 -13.13 13.82
C LEU A 142 8.80 -12.92 14.43
N THR A 143 9.34 -13.92 15.12
CA THR A 143 10.69 -13.84 15.68
C THR A 143 11.73 -13.51 14.62
N GLY A 144 12.47 -12.43 14.84
CA GLY A 144 13.53 -11.95 13.94
C GLY A 144 13.06 -10.99 12.85
N PHE A 145 11.78 -10.62 12.81
CA PHE A 145 11.36 -9.47 12.01
C PHE A 145 11.88 -8.17 12.64
N PRO A 146 12.48 -7.26 11.87
CA PRO A 146 13.02 -6.02 12.41
C PRO A 146 11.97 -4.89 12.49
N PHE A 147 10.84 -5.00 11.79
CA PHE A 147 9.84 -3.96 11.67
C PHE A 147 8.42 -4.55 11.71
N LEU A 148 7.60 -4.11 12.68
CA LEU A 148 6.21 -4.50 12.83
C LEU A 148 5.29 -3.29 12.73
N LYS A 149 4.12 -3.50 12.12
CA LYS A 149 3.01 -2.55 12.04
C LYS A 149 1.80 -3.13 12.76
N LEU A 150 1.22 -2.41 13.70
CA LEU A 150 0.05 -2.87 14.45
C LEU A 150 -1.21 -2.21 13.90
N LYS A 151 -2.21 -3.00 13.53
CA LYS A 151 -3.54 -2.49 13.25
C LYS A 151 -4.24 -2.19 14.58
N LEU A 152 -4.78 -0.98 14.68
CA LEU A 152 -5.51 -0.45 15.83
C LEU A 152 -6.89 0.07 15.36
N GLY A 153 -7.56 0.85 16.22
CA GLY A 153 -8.92 1.33 15.93
C GLY A 153 -9.97 0.30 16.30
N SER A 154 -9.75 -0.42 17.39
CA SER A 154 -10.66 -1.45 17.91
C SER A 154 -12.01 -0.91 18.41
N GLY A 155 -12.13 0.41 18.56
CA GLY A 155 -13.26 1.08 19.22
C GLY A 155 -13.06 1.27 20.74
N ASP A 156 -12.02 0.68 21.31
CA ASP A 156 -11.59 0.91 22.69
C ASP A 156 -10.15 1.45 22.75
N PRO A 157 -9.95 2.75 22.97
CA PRO A 157 -8.63 3.35 23.04
C PRO A 157 -7.70 2.77 24.13
N LYS A 158 -8.28 2.19 25.21
CA LYS A 158 -7.49 1.54 26.26
C LYS A 158 -6.96 0.18 25.77
N TRP A 159 -7.76 -0.54 24.99
CA TRP A 159 -7.34 -1.77 24.37
C TRP A 159 -6.25 -1.50 23.33
N ASP A 160 -6.44 -0.50 22.47
CA ASP A 160 -5.43 -0.09 21.49
C ASP A 160 -4.08 0.23 22.17
N GLU A 161 -4.07 1.02 23.26
CA GLU A 161 -2.86 1.30 24.01
C GLU A 161 -2.25 0.02 24.64
N SER A 162 -3.10 -0.88 25.16
CA SER A 162 -2.61 -2.12 25.78
C SER A 162 -1.92 -3.05 24.77
N ILE A 163 -2.43 -3.12 23.53
CA ILE A 163 -1.78 -3.85 22.42
C ILE A 163 -0.38 -3.30 22.19
N VAL A 164 -0.24 -1.99 22.01
CA VAL A 164 1.07 -1.36 21.74
C VAL A 164 2.06 -1.59 22.87
N ARG A 165 1.64 -1.38 24.13
CA ARG A 165 2.50 -1.62 25.30
C ARG A 165 2.93 -3.07 25.42
N HIS A 166 1.99 -4.00 25.18
CA HIS A 166 2.28 -5.43 25.21
C HIS A 166 3.32 -5.81 24.13
N VAL A 167 3.10 -5.39 22.89
CA VAL A 167 4.08 -5.65 21.82
C VAL A 167 5.43 -5.02 22.15
N ARG A 168 5.48 -3.75 22.56
CA ARG A 168 6.75 -3.08 22.90
C ARG A 168 7.51 -3.79 24.03
N SER A 169 6.82 -4.41 24.98
CA SER A 169 7.47 -5.18 26.05
C SER A 169 8.20 -6.44 25.56
N ARG A 170 7.86 -6.95 24.36
CA ARG A 170 8.40 -8.19 23.77
C ARG A 170 9.20 -7.94 22.50
N PHE A 171 9.08 -6.77 21.90
CA PHE A 171 9.66 -6.43 20.60
C PHE A 171 10.46 -5.13 20.69
N SER A 172 11.76 -5.23 20.41
CA SER A 172 12.69 -4.10 20.45
C SER A 172 12.98 -3.45 19.09
N GLY A 173 12.43 -4.00 18.00
CA GLY A 173 12.61 -3.48 16.65
C GLY A 173 11.77 -2.22 16.36
N VAL A 174 11.74 -1.82 15.11
CA VAL A 174 10.93 -0.68 14.64
C VAL A 174 9.45 -1.03 14.76
N LEU A 175 8.67 -0.16 15.41
CA LEU A 175 7.24 -0.35 15.62
C LEU A 175 6.48 0.87 15.16
N CYS A 176 5.47 0.67 14.34
CA CYS A 176 4.48 1.68 13.99
C CYS A 176 3.06 1.17 14.19
N VAL A 177 2.10 2.08 14.14
CA VAL A 177 0.69 1.75 14.30
C VAL A 177 -0.13 2.34 13.17
N ASP A 178 -1.18 1.63 12.76
CA ASP A 178 -2.16 2.07 11.77
C ASP A 178 -3.55 1.97 12.38
N VAL A 179 -4.20 3.11 12.46
CA VAL A 179 -5.50 3.26 13.15
C VAL A 179 -6.67 3.12 12.18
N ASN A 180 -6.40 3.14 10.88
CA ASN A 180 -7.42 3.09 9.83
C ASN A 180 -8.58 4.08 10.07
N ALA A 181 -8.25 5.33 10.42
CA ALA A 181 -9.21 6.44 10.58
C ALA A 181 -10.23 6.31 11.74
N HIS A 182 -9.94 5.52 12.79
CA HIS A 182 -10.92 5.20 13.83
C HIS A 182 -10.74 5.92 15.18
N TRP A 183 -9.74 6.82 15.33
CA TRP A 183 -9.68 7.68 16.49
C TRP A 183 -10.25 9.06 16.19
N SER A 184 -10.72 9.75 17.24
CA SER A 184 -10.98 11.19 17.18
C SER A 184 -9.71 11.99 17.38
N VAL A 185 -9.73 13.29 17.08
CA VAL A 185 -8.62 14.20 17.38
C VAL A 185 -8.24 14.15 18.86
N ASP A 186 -9.20 14.21 19.78
CA ASP A 186 -8.96 14.15 21.22
C ASP A 186 -8.34 12.82 21.67
N THR A 187 -8.86 11.71 21.12
CA THR A 187 -8.31 10.37 21.38
C THR A 187 -6.87 10.28 20.89
N THR A 188 -6.60 10.77 19.70
CA THR A 188 -5.26 10.79 19.10
C THR A 188 -4.27 11.57 19.95
N VAL A 189 -4.61 12.80 20.35
CA VAL A 189 -3.79 13.63 21.23
C VAL A 189 -3.50 12.93 22.57
N THR A 190 -4.53 12.31 23.14
CA THR A 190 -4.40 11.59 24.42
C THR A 190 -3.48 10.39 24.29
N LEU A 191 -3.67 9.54 23.29
CA LEU A 191 -2.91 8.31 23.11
C LEU A 191 -1.45 8.60 22.73
N ILE A 192 -1.18 9.58 21.88
CA ILE A 192 0.20 9.99 21.55
C ILE A 192 0.95 10.38 22.81
N LYS A 193 0.36 11.18 23.71
CA LYS A 193 0.99 11.56 24.97
C LYS A 193 1.23 10.36 25.89
N ARG A 194 0.26 9.45 25.97
CA ARG A 194 0.38 8.26 26.83
C ARG A 194 1.38 7.25 26.31
N MET A 195 1.57 7.16 25.00
CA MET A 195 2.48 6.23 24.32
C MET A 195 3.84 6.87 23.98
N ALA A 196 4.13 8.10 24.45
CA ALA A 196 5.36 8.80 24.11
C ALA A 196 6.65 8.06 24.56
N ASP A 197 6.54 7.15 25.53
CA ASP A 197 7.62 6.29 26.01
C ASP A 197 7.85 5.02 25.17
N LEU A 198 6.99 4.75 24.16
CA LEU A 198 7.00 3.50 23.39
C LEU A 198 7.81 3.57 22.09
N ASP A 199 8.46 4.68 21.80
CA ASP A 199 9.32 4.87 20.61
C ASP A 199 8.66 4.38 19.30
N LEU A 200 7.48 4.91 19.00
CA LEU A 200 6.77 4.61 17.75
C LEU A 200 7.42 5.37 16.59
N ALA A 201 7.74 4.66 15.52
CA ALA A 201 8.31 5.25 14.32
C ALA A 201 7.34 6.25 13.66
N PHE A 202 6.05 5.95 13.67
CA PHE A 202 4.97 6.83 13.21
C PHE A 202 3.61 6.27 13.63
N ILE A 203 2.57 7.12 13.48
CA ILE A 203 1.16 6.74 13.57
C ILE A 203 0.53 7.02 12.21
N GLU A 204 -0.05 5.99 11.60
CA GLU A 204 -0.73 6.06 10.31
C GLU A 204 -2.22 6.26 10.50
N GLN A 205 -2.79 7.18 9.73
CA GLN A 205 -4.20 7.55 9.63
C GLN A 205 -4.95 7.47 10.97
N PRO A 206 -4.57 8.32 11.94
CA PRO A 206 -5.22 8.28 13.25
C PRO A 206 -6.68 8.71 13.21
N ILE A 207 -7.03 9.71 12.37
CA ILE A 207 -8.33 10.38 12.33
C ILE A 207 -9.05 10.11 11.00
N PRO A 208 -10.39 10.30 10.93
CA PRO A 208 -11.15 10.20 9.70
C PRO A 208 -10.57 11.05 8.55
N ASN A 209 -10.90 10.67 7.33
CA ASN A 209 -10.34 11.29 6.12
C ASN A 209 -11.26 12.32 5.45
N ASP A 210 -12.39 12.61 6.05
CA ASP A 210 -13.45 13.49 5.53
C ASP A 210 -13.27 14.97 5.89
N ASP A 211 -12.34 15.30 6.80
CA ASP A 211 -12.05 16.68 7.20
C ASP A 211 -10.54 16.96 7.28
N ILE A 212 -10.05 17.77 6.36
CA ILE A 212 -8.64 18.19 6.32
C ILE A 212 -8.32 19.17 7.46
N ASP A 213 -9.28 19.95 7.95
CA ASP A 213 -9.08 20.90 9.05
C ASP A 213 -8.74 20.19 10.35
N ASP A 214 -9.22 18.96 10.55
CA ASP A 214 -8.88 18.10 11.68
C ASP A 214 -7.39 17.68 11.66
N TRP A 215 -6.79 17.46 10.49
CA TRP A 215 -5.36 17.24 10.36
C TRP A 215 -4.55 18.46 10.79
N HIS A 216 -4.96 19.65 10.36
CA HIS A 216 -4.33 20.89 10.77
C HIS A 216 -4.55 21.19 12.25
N LEU A 217 -5.71 20.86 12.81
CA LEU A 217 -5.99 20.97 14.24
C LEU A 217 -5.09 20.02 15.03
N LEU A 218 -5.02 18.75 14.62
CA LEU A 218 -4.17 17.74 15.26
C LEU A 218 -2.69 18.18 15.27
N ARG A 219 -2.19 18.74 14.16
CA ARG A 219 -0.82 19.26 14.08
C ARG A 219 -0.57 20.40 15.07
N ARG A 220 -1.54 21.31 15.27
CA ARG A 220 -1.40 22.37 16.27
C ARG A 220 -1.36 21.86 17.70
N LEU A 221 -2.02 20.74 17.97
CA LEU A 221 -2.10 20.13 19.31
C LEU A 221 -0.91 19.22 19.65
N ILE A 222 -0.24 18.68 18.61
CA ILE A 222 0.89 17.75 18.75
C ILE A 222 2.11 18.34 18.06
N PRO A 223 3.17 18.67 18.82
CA PRO A 223 4.45 19.09 18.24
C PRO A 223 5.04 18.02 17.31
N THR A 224 5.58 18.42 16.16
CA THR A 224 6.18 17.54 15.14
C THR A 224 7.29 16.61 15.67
N ALA A 225 7.93 16.99 16.78
CA ALA A 225 9.05 16.21 17.34
C ALA A 225 8.63 14.98 18.16
N GLN A 226 7.34 14.77 18.43
CA GLN A 226 6.92 13.65 19.29
C GLN A 226 6.80 12.34 18.51
N THR A 227 5.86 12.25 17.58
CA THR A 227 5.63 11.05 16.76
C THR A 227 5.15 11.48 15.39
N PRO A 228 5.79 11.08 14.30
CA PRO A 228 5.34 11.41 12.95
C PRO A 228 3.92 10.91 12.66
N LEU A 229 3.14 11.71 11.92
CA LEU A 229 1.80 11.36 11.45
C LEU A 229 1.83 11.11 9.95
N ILE A 230 1.38 9.93 9.52
CA ILE A 230 1.34 9.52 8.12
C ILE A 230 -0.13 9.42 7.69
N ALA A 231 -0.47 10.11 6.59
CA ALA A 231 -1.80 10.04 6.00
C ALA A 231 -1.91 8.90 5.00
N ASP A 232 -2.93 8.05 5.13
CA ASP A 232 -3.23 6.92 4.22
C ASP A 232 -4.56 7.15 3.49
N GLU A 233 -5.69 6.93 4.15
CA GLU A 233 -7.03 7.09 3.55
C GLU A 233 -7.30 8.52 3.10
N SER A 234 -6.65 9.49 3.72
CA SER A 234 -6.73 10.92 3.35
C SER A 234 -5.95 11.27 2.08
N VAL A 235 -5.26 10.32 1.43
CA VAL A 235 -4.48 10.55 0.22
C VAL A 235 -4.96 9.64 -0.90
N GLN A 236 -5.59 10.24 -1.91
CA GLN A 236 -6.02 9.59 -3.15
C GLN A 236 -5.28 10.19 -4.37
N GLY A 237 -4.92 11.48 -4.31
CA GLY A 237 -4.31 12.20 -5.41
C GLY A 237 -3.47 13.41 -4.98
N ALA A 238 -3.03 14.20 -5.96
CA ALA A 238 -2.14 15.33 -5.75
C ALA A 238 -2.76 16.46 -4.91
N GLU A 239 -4.06 16.71 -5.06
CA GLU A 239 -4.77 17.76 -4.30
C GLU A 239 -4.76 17.45 -2.80
N ASP A 240 -4.91 16.18 -2.43
CA ASP A 240 -4.87 15.75 -1.03
C ASP A 240 -3.47 15.95 -0.43
N VAL A 241 -2.42 15.60 -1.19
CA VAL A 241 -1.03 15.80 -0.74
C VAL A 241 -0.75 17.28 -0.49
N ILE A 242 -1.23 18.16 -1.38
CA ILE A 242 -1.08 19.62 -1.21
C ILE A 242 -1.85 20.10 0.03
N ALA A 243 -3.08 19.63 0.24
CA ALA A 243 -3.91 20.01 1.37
C ALA A 243 -3.33 19.55 2.71
N LEU A 244 -2.66 18.39 2.74
CA LEU A 244 -2.01 17.83 3.94
C LEU A 244 -0.63 18.44 4.25
N ALA A 245 -0.08 19.27 3.35
CA ALA A 245 1.24 19.87 3.56
C ALA A 245 1.28 20.70 4.86
N GLY A 246 2.27 20.40 5.72
CA GLY A 246 2.41 21.01 7.04
C GLY A 246 1.45 20.47 8.11
N ALA A 247 0.50 19.61 7.77
CA ALA A 247 -0.39 18.92 8.71
C ALA A 247 0.06 17.47 8.97
N ALA A 248 0.34 16.70 7.92
CA ALA A 248 0.96 15.38 8.02
C ALA A 248 2.48 15.46 7.83
N ASP A 249 3.23 14.54 8.47
CA ASP A 249 4.68 14.41 8.30
C ASP A 249 5.04 13.57 7.07
N GLY A 250 4.09 12.82 6.54
CA GLY A 250 4.25 11.99 5.35
C GLY A 250 2.95 11.40 4.87
N ILE A 251 3.05 10.67 3.78
CA ILE A 251 1.91 10.02 3.10
C ILE A 251 2.20 8.55 2.86
N ASN A 252 1.14 7.73 2.89
CA ASN A 252 1.17 6.33 2.44
C ASN A 252 0.56 6.22 1.04
N ILE A 253 1.40 5.91 0.07
CA ILE A 253 1.03 5.70 -1.32
C ILE A 253 0.71 4.23 -1.54
N LYS A 254 -0.50 3.94 -2.03
CA LYS A 254 -0.91 2.60 -2.48
C LYS A 254 -1.30 2.67 -3.94
N LEU A 255 -0.75 1.80 -4.78
CA LEU A 255 -0.96 1.84 -6.23
C LEU A 255 -2.45 1.80 -6.59
N ALA A 256 -3.23 0.97 -5.88
CA ALA A 256 -4.67 0.85 -6.09
C ALA A 256 -5.47 2.15 -5.79
N LYS A 257 -4.96 3.01 -4.89
CA LYS A 257 -5.59 4.30 -4.57
C LYS A 257 -5.25 5.37 -5.60
N CYS A 258 -3.97 5.52 -5.91
CA CYS A 258 -3.50 6.64 -6.71
C CYS A 258 -3.58 6.41 -8.24
N GLY A 259 -3.82 5.18 -8.69
CA GLY A 259 -3.91 4.89 -10.13
C GLY A 259 -2.64 4.28 -10.75
N GLY A 260 -1.77 3.64 -9.96
CA GLY A 260 -0.65 2.84 -10.45
C GLY A 260 0.73 3.44 -10.25
N ILE A 261 1.71 2.87 -10.95
CA ILE A 261 3.14 3.20 -10.84
C ILE A 261 3.44 4.64 -11.26
N LEU A 262 2.82 5.08 -12.37
CA LEU A 262 3.05 6.42 -12.90
C LEU A 262 2.59 7.50 -11.91
N ALA A 263 1.33 7.41 -11.48
CA ALA A 263 0.75 8.35 -10.51
C ALA A 263 1.48 8.30 -9.16
N ALA A 264 1.87 7.11 -8.69
CA ALA A 264 2.67 6.97 -7.46
C ALA A 264 3.98 7.75 -7.55
N ARG A 265 4.70 7.70 -8.66
CA ARG A 265 5.94 8.46 -8.86
C ARG A 265 5.72 9.98 -8.84
N GLU A 266 4.61 10.43 -9.41
CA GLU A 266 4.22 11.86 -9.38
C GLU A 266 3.93 12.30 -7.94
N LEU A 267 3.17 11.50 -7.18
CA LEU A 267 2.88 11.78 -5.77
C LEU A 267 4.13 11.76 -4.90
N ILE A 268 5.07 10.83 -5.14
CA ILE A 268 6.36 10.80 -4.46
C ILE A 268 7.13 12.09 -4.70
N THR A 269 7.20 12.54 -5.95
CA THR A 269 7.91 13.77 -6.31
C THR A 269 7.26 14.98 -5.64
N LEU A 270 5.94 15.06 -5.65
CA LEU A 270 5.18 16.13 -5.01
C LEU A 270 5.39 16.14 -3.49
N ALA A 271 5.25 14.99 -2.81
CA ALA A 271 5.46 14.86 -1.38
C ALA A 271 6.87 15.33 -0.98
N ARG A 272 7.90 14.90 -1.70
CA ARG A 272 9.29 15.33 -1.49
C ARG A 272 9.46 16.84 -1.66
N SER A 273 8.79 17.45 -2.63
CA SER A 273 8.84 18.91 -2.83
C SER A 273 8.18 19.72 -1.71
N LEU A 274 7.34 19.05 -0.89
CA LEU A 274 6.63 19.60 0.26
C LEU A 274 7.25 19.14 1.60
N ASP A 275 8.49 18.62 1.58
CA ASP A 275 9.22 18.09 2.73
C ASP A 275 8.48 16.97 3.49
N MET A 276 7.62 16.24 2.79
CA MET A 276 6.88 15.09 3.36
C MET A 276 7.65 13.78 3.15
N ARG A 277 7.57 12.90 4.14
CA ARG A 277 8.06 11.53 4.04
C ARG A 277 7.12 10.67 3.21
N VAL A 278 7.66 9.60 2.64
CA VAL A 278 6.93 8.70 1.77
C VAL A 278 6.96 7.29 2.32
N MET A 279 5.80 6.73 2.52
CA MET A 279 5.57 5.32 2.71
C MET A 279 4.94 4.74 1.43
N ILE A 280 5.35 3.54 1.04
CA ILE A 280 4.64 2.76 0.01
C ILE A 280 4.03 1.57 0.73
N GLY A 281 2.72 1.55 0.74
CA GLY A 281 1.93 0.49 1.36
C GLY A 281 1.13 -0.32 0.35
N CYS A 282 0.33 -1.23 0.90
CA CYS A 282 -0.52 -2.11 0.10
C CYS A 282 -1.92 -2.27 0.71
N MET A 283 -2.79 -2.85 -0.08
CA MET A 283 -3.93 -3.63 0.39
C MET A 283 -3.46 -5.09 0.58
N ILE A 284 -4.37 -6.03 0.84
CA ILE A 284 -4.02 -7.45 0.68
C ILE A 284 -4.14 -7.78 -0.81
N GLU A 285 -2.98 -8.00 -1.42
CA GLU A 285 -2.80 -8.16 -2.87
C GLU A 285 -1.81 -9.29 -3.15
N SER A 286 -1.82 -9.81 -4.38
CA SER A 286 -0.88 -10.84 -4.81
C SER A 286 0.51 -10.27 -5.12
N SER A 287 1.43 -11.14 -5.45
CA SER A 287 2.77 -10.76 -5.94
C SER A 287 2.72 -9.86 -7.17
N VAL A 288 1.63 -9.77 -7.93
CA VAL A 288 1.52 -8.86 -9.07
C VAL A 288 1.60 -7.41 -8.61
N ALA A 289 0.68 -6.97 -7.77
CA ALA A 289 0.67 -5.59 -7.28
C ALA A 289 1.82 -5.30 -6.33
N MET A 290 2.20 -6.30 -5.50
CA MET A 290 3.29 -6.10 -4.55
C MET A 290 4.64 -5.94 -5.23
N THR A 291 4.93 -6.72 -6.27
CA THR A 291 6.17 -6.54 -7.05
C THR A 291 6.15 -5.20 -7.80
N ALA A 292 4.99 -4.80 -8.34
CA ALA A 292 4.83 -3.49 -8.96
C ALA A 292 5.18 -2.34 -7.99
N ALA A 293 4.64 -2.37 -6.77
CA ALA A 293 4.93 -1.39 -5.73
C ALA A 293 6.40 -1.43 -5.29
N ALA A 294 6.97 -2.63 -5.13
CA ALA A 294 8.37 -2.82 -4.73
C ALA A 294 9.38 -2.24 -5.74
N HIS A 295 9.05 -2.14 -7.03
CA HIS A 295 9.89 -1.44 -8.00
C HIS A 295 10.10 0.04 -7.68
N LEU A 296 9.18 0.67 -6.95
CA LEU A 296 9.30 2.05 -6.46
C LEU A 296 9.91 2.15 -5.06
N GLY A 297 10.15 1.02 -4.39
CA GLY A 297 10.65 0.94 -3.02
C GLY A 297 11.91 1.80 -2.74
N PRO A 298 12.89 1.91 -3.66
CA PRO A 298 14.05 2.78 -3.47
C PRO A 298 13.75 4.28 -3.27
N LEU A 299 12.52 4.72 -3.57
CA LEU A 299 12.06 6.09 -3.40
C LEU A 299 11.39 6.35 -2.05
N ALA A 300 11.08 5.29 -1.29
CA ALA A 300 10.35 5.36 -0.03
C ALA A 300 11.28 5.51 1.19
N ASP A 301 10.74 6.09 2.28
CA ASP A 301 11.34 6.03 3.61
C ASP A 301 10.90 4.76 4.35
N TRP A 302 9.68 4.30 4.08
CA TRP A 302 9.09 3.10 4.69
C TRP A 302 8.35 2.27 3.65
N LEU A 303 8.36 0.95 3.85
CA LEU A 303 7.58 -0.01 3.08
C LEU A 303 6.64 -0.80 3.99
N ASP A 304 5.46 -1.13 3.44
CA ASP A 304 4.47 -2.03 4.03
C ASP A 304 3.88 -2.89 2.90
N LEU A 305 4.69 -3.85 2.43
CA LEU A 305 4.43 -4.65 1.23
C LEU A 305 4.34 -6.16 1.56
N ASP A 306 3.71 -6.47 2.67
CA ASP A 306 3.56 -7.82 3.20
C ASP A 306 2.34 -8.58 2.67
N GLY A 307 1.57 -8.00 1.75
CA GLY A 307 0.34 -8.59 1.20
C GLY A 307 0.43 -10.08 0.90
N PRO A 308 1.41 -10.56 0.12
CA PRO A 308 1.57 -11.99 -0.20
C PRO A 308 1.82 -12.88 1.02
N MET A 309 2.38 -12.34 2.10
CA MET A 309 2.64 -13.09 3.33
C MET A 309 1.36 -13.53 4.03
N HIS A 310 0.27 -12.80 3.85
CA HIS A 310 -1.05 -13.11 4.41
C HIS A 310 -1.84 -14.10 3.55
N LEU A 311 -1.43 -14.37 2.30
CA LEU A 311 -2.12 -15.27 1.39
C LEU A 311 -1.82 -16.74 1.73
N LYS A 312 -2.85 -17.58 1.66
CA LYS A 312 -2.69 -19.03 1.76
C LYS A 312 -1.91 -19.58 0.58
N ASP A 313 -2.28 -19.14 -0.61
CA ASP A 313 -1.60 -19.41 -1.87
C ASP A 313 -1.56 -18.12 -2.69
N ASP A 314 -0.37 -17.75 -3.14
CA ASP A 314 -0.21 -16.67 -4.10
C ASP A 314 -0.18 -17.28 -5.50
N PRO A 315 -1.09 -16.89 -6.41
CA PRO A 315 -1.13 -17.44 -7.77
C PRO A 315 0.03 -16.99 -8.66
N PHE A 316 0.90 -16.10 -8.15
CA PHE A 316 2.06 -15.61 -8.89
C PHE A 316 3.35 -15.79 -8.10
N ASP A 317 4.44 -16.05 -8.84
CA ASP A 317 5.79 -15.88 -8.37
C ASP A 317 6.25 -14.45 -8.69
N GLY A 318 6.72 -13.72 -7.71
CA GLY A 318 7.12 -12.31 -7.82
C GLY A 318 8.24 -11.98 -6.84
N LEU A 319 8.08 -10.87 -6.10
CA LEU A 319 9.04 -10.48 -5.07
C LEU A 319 9.23 -11.59 -4.03
N ALA A 320 10.46 -11.74 -3.53
CA ALA A 320 10.74 -12.54 -2.35
C ALA A 320 10.71 -11.65 -1.09
N PHE A 321 10.17 -12.21 0.00
CA PHE A 321 10.04 -11.52 1.27
C PHE A 321 10.65 -12.38 2.38
N ASP A 322 11.77 -11.95 2.93
CA ASP A 322 12.44 -12.61 4.04
C ASP A 322 12.57 -11.65 5.22
N LYS A 323 11.68 -11.81 6.22
CA LYS A 323 11.65 -10.98 7.45
C LYS A 323 11.68 -9.48 7.17
N GLY A 324 10.90 -9.04 6.19
CA GLY A 324 10.84 -7.64 5.76
C GLY A 324 11.87 -7.23 4.71
N ILE A 325 12.88 -8.05 4.45
CA ILE A 325 13.80 -7.82 3.33
C ILE A 325 13.12 -8.26 2.05
N ILE A 326 12.91 -7.30 1.14
CA ILE A 326 12.32 -7.54 -0.17
C ILE A 326 13.43 -7.70 -1.20
N THR A 327 13.32 -8.77 -2.01
CA THR A 327 14.17 -8.97 -3.19
C THR A 327 13.28 -9.03 -4.42
N LEU A 328 13.56 -8.16 -5.39
CA LEU A 328 12.88 -8.16 -6.69
C LEU A 328 13.40 -9.30 -7.56
N PRO A 329 12.54 -9.92 -8.39
CA PRO A 329 13.00 -10.91 -9.36
C PRO A 329 13.90 -10.28 -10.42
N ASP A 330 14.96 -10.99 -10.80
CA ASP A 330 15.85 -10.60 -11.91
C ASP A 330 15.22 -11.01 -13.26
N ARG A 331 14.09 -10.38 -13.58
CA ARG A 331 13.30 -10.62 -14.79
C ARG A 331 12.76 -9.31 -15.35
N PRO A 332 12.58 -9.18 -16.69
CA PRO A 332 12.00 -8.01 -17.32
C PRO A 332 10.55 -7.75 -16.88
N GLY A 333 10.12 -6.50 -17.02
CA GLY A 333 8.79 -6.06 -16.62
C GLY A 333 8.64 -5.96 -15.10
N LEU A 334 7.49 -6.35 -14.59
CA LEU A 334 7.29 -6.55 -13.14
C LEU A 334 8.10 -7.76 -12.64
N GLY A 335 8.48 -8.67 -13.53
CA GLY A 335 9.19 -9.89 -13.19
C GLY A 335 8.28 -10.98 -12.60
N VAL A 336 6.98 -10.84 -12.67
CA VAL A 336 6.02 -11.83 -12.15
C VAL A 336 5.73 -12.93 -13.17
N LEU A 337 5.50 -14.14 -12.67
CA LEU A 337 5.10 -15.31 -13.45
C LEU A 337 3.91 -16.00 -12.78
N PRO A 338 2.90 -16.47 -13.55
CA PRO A 338 1.86 -17.36 -13.02
C PRO A 338 2.48 -18.65 -12.46
N ARG A 339 1.93 -19.15 -11.36
CA ARG A 339 2.26 -20.46 -10.78
C ARG A 339 1.41 -21.59 -11.32
#